data_726ed06792571566ebabe18f28b62eb7
#
_entry.id   726ed06792571566ebabe18f28b62eb7
#
_cell.length_a   1.000
_cell.length_b   1.000
_cell.length_c   1.000
_cell.angle_alpha   90.00
_cell.angle_beta   90.00
_cell.angle_gamma   90.00
#
_symmetry.space_group_name_H-M   'P 1'
#
loop_
_entity.id
_entity.type
_entity.pdbx_description
1 polymer ?
#
loop_
_entity_poly.entity_id
_entity_poly.type
_entity_poly.pdbx_seq_one_letter_code
_entity_poly.pdbx_strand_id
1 'polypeptide(L)'
;MQEMLYPTSYLKSMGLGKACALVTDGRFSGGSSGLSIGHLSPEAAEGGNIGLVRTGDLIAIDIPNRSITLEVSDEELAKRRASEEAKGDAAWQATGRKRNVSTALQAYAALTTSAARGAVREVKRRSN
;
A
#
# COMPACT_ATOMS: atom_id res chain seq x y z
N MET A 1 10.89 5.74 1.24
CA MET A 1 9.42 5.88 1.35
C MET A 1 9.11 7.31 1.72
N GLN A 2 8.09 7.89 1.12
CA GLN A 2 7.67 9.24 1.45
C GLN A 2 6.74 9.17 2.67
N GLU A 3 6.95 10.07 3.63
CA GLU A 3 6.11 10.12 4.83
C GLU A 3 4.69 10.60 4.51
N MET A 4 3.72 10.11 5.27
CA MET A 4 2.32 10.50 5.18
C MET A 4 2.00 11.79 5.96
N LEU A 5 3.01 12.62 6.26
CA LEU A 5 2.85 13.87 7.00
C LEU A 5 1.95 14.87 6.27
N TYR A 6 2.19 15.09 4.98
CA TYR A 6 1.40 16.06 4.21
C TYR A 6 -0.08 15.66 4.10
N PRO A 7 -0.45 14.43 3.68
CA PRO A 7 -1.84 14.03 3.63
C PRO A 7 -2.56 14.16 4.98
N THR A 8 -1.94 13.72 6.07
CA THR A 8 -2.53 13.83 7.41
C THR A 8 -2.71 15.29 7.84
N SER A 9 -1.71 16.14 7.58
CA SER A 9 -1.77 17.57 7.90
C SER A 9 -2.86 18.29 7.10
N TYR A 10 -3.00 17.98 5.82
CA TYR A 10 -4.05 18.58 4.98
C TYR A 10 -5.44 18.14 5.42
N LEU A 11 -5.67 16.85 5.68
CA LEU A 11 -6.96 16.38 6.20
C LEU A 11 -7.33 17.08 7.50
N LYS A 12 -6.35 17.26 8.39
CA LYS A 12 -6.57 17.96 9.67
C LYS A 12 -6.89 19.43 9.46
N SER A 13 -6.10 20.14 8.66
CA SER A 13 -6.30 21.58 8.42
C SER A 13 -7.59 21.91 7.69
N MET A 14 -8.08 21.00 6.86
CA MET A 14 -9.38 21.10 6.18
C MET A 14 -10.56 20.66 7.04
N GLY A 15 -10.35 20.26 8.29
CA GLY A 15 -11.40 19.76 9.17
C GLY A 15 -11.97 18.38 8.82
N LEU A 16 -11.31 17.65 7.92
CA LEU A 16 -11.78 16.37 7.38
C LEU A 16 -11.38 15.16 8.23
N GLY A 17 -10.63 15.34 9.29
CA GLY A 17 -10.11 14.25 10.12
C GLY A 17 -11.17 13.34 10.77
N LYS A 18 -12.43 13.81 10.85
CA LYS A 18 -13.58 13.01 11.31
C LYS A 18 -14.44 12.47 10.17
N ALA A 19 -14.25 12.97 8.95
CA ALA A 19 -15.08 12.64 7.79
C ALA A 19 -14.37 11.72 6.80
N CYS A 20 -13.05 11.63 6.87
CA CYS A 20 -12.24 10.84 5.94
C CYS A 20 -11.30 9.89 6.69
N ALA A 21 -11.19 8.66 6.20
CA ALA A 21 -10.11 7.76 6.56
C ALA A 21 -8.91 7.99 5.62
N LEU A 22 -7.70 7.83 6.14
CA LEU A 22 -6.48 7.75 5.35
C LEU A 22 -5.91 6.34 5.46
N VAL A 23 -5.93 5.62 4.34
CA VAL A 23 -5.53 4.22 4.26
C VAL A 23 -4.31 4.12 3.36
N THR A 24 -3.25 3.45 3.80
CA THR A 24 -1.99 3.33 3.05
C THR A 24 -1.26 2.04 3.36
N ASP A 25 -0.52 1.50 2.40
CA ASP A 25 0.49 0.47 2.60
C ASP A 25 1.83 1.03 3.10
N GLY A 26 1.96 2.36 3.12
CA GLY A 26 3.06 3.06 3.77
C GLY A 26 2.92 3.13 5.29
N ARG A 27 3.66 4.03 5.90
CA ARG A 27 3.65 4.25 7.36
C ARG A 27 3.42 5.70 7.73
N PHE A 28 2.97 5.92 8.95
CA PHE A 28 2.91 7.23 9.58
C PHE A 28 4.10 7.41 10.54
N SER A 29 4.65 8.62 10.61
CA SER A 29 5.74 8.98 11.50
C SER A 29 5.28 9.97 12.57
N GLY A 30 4.48 9.50 13.53
CA GLY A 30 3.95 10.34 14.62
C GLY A 30 2.83 11.28 14.17
N GLY A 31 2.24 12.03 15.09
CA GLY A 31 1.32 13.15 14.84
C GLY A 31 0.04 12.88 14.03
N SER A 32 -0.26 11.63 13.70
CA SER A 32 -1.48 11.26 12.97
C SER A 32 -2.73 11.53 13.81
N SER A 33 -3.77 12.05 13.18
CA SER A 33 -5.07 12.25 13.82
C SER A 33 -6.19 11.83 12.88
N GLY A 34 -7.33 11.43 13.45
CA GLY A 34 -8.44 10.84 12.70
C GLY A 34 -8.22 9.33 12.44
N LEU A 35 -8.98 8.76 11.52
CA LEU A 35 -8.86 7.36 11.14
C LEU A 35 -7.70 7.20 10.16
N SER A 36 -6.53 6.82 10.68
CA SER A 36 -5.31 6.61 9.89
C SER A 36 -4.87 5.16 10.01
N ILE A 37 -4.89 4.43 8.89
CA ILE A 37 -4.57 3.01 8.80
C ILE A 37 -3.33 2.85 7.92
N GLY A 38 -2.22 2.46 8.51
CA GLY A 38 -0.95 2.21 7.82
C GLY A 38 -0.61 0.73 7.74
N HIS A 39 0.47 0.45 7.03
CA HIS A 39 1.00 -0.90 6.86
C HIS A 39 -0.01 -1.91 6.31
N LEU A 40 -0.93 -1.46 5.42
CA LEU A 40 -1.76 -2.43 4.70
C LEU A 40 -0.86 -3.41 3.95
N SER A 41 -1.17 -4.68 4.12
CA SER A 41 -0.34 -5.76 3.61
C SER A 41 -1.21 -6.83 2.94
N PRO A 42 -0.80 -7.41 1.80
CA PRO A 42 0.41 -7.05 1.05
C PRO A 42 0.37 -5.62 0.48
N GLU A 43 1.55 -4.99 0.35
CA GLU A 43 1.70 -3.68 -0.25
C GLU A 43 1.35 -3.70 -1.74
N ALA A 44 1.02 -2.56 -2.34
CA ALA A 44 0.76 -2.46 -3.78
C ALA A 44 1.95 -2.98 -4.61
N ALA A 45 3.18 -2.67 -4.20
CA ALA A 45 4.41 -3.15 -4.85
C ALA A 45 4.60 -4.67 -4.77
N GLU A 46 3.95 -5.34 -3.79
CA GLU A 46 3.92 -6.79 -3.62
C GLU A 46 2.66 -7.43 -4.25
N GLY A 47 1.92 -6.67 -5.06
CA GLY A 47 0.69 -7.12 -5.69
C GLY A 47 -0.53 -7.15 -4.77
N GLY A 48 -0.51 -6.42 -3.67
CA GLY A 48 -1.65 -6.30 -2.75
C GLY A 48 -2.87 -5.62 -3.37
N ASN A 49 -4.07 -5.95 -2.85
CA ASN A 49 -5.33 -5.41 -3.35
C ASN A 49 -5.41 -3.88 -3.25
N ILE A 50 -4.64 -3.25 -2.36
CA ILE A 50 -4.57 -1.79 -2.28
C ILE A 50 -4.12 -1.16 -3.61
N GLY A 51 -3.27 -1.85 -4.38
CA GLY A 51 -2.86 -1.42 -5.72
C GLY A 51 -3.96 -1.53 -6.78
N LEU A 52 -5.05 -2.23 -6.49
CA LEU A 52 -6.17 -2.45 -7.40
C LEU A 52 -7.38 -1.55 -7.10
N VAL A 53 -7.33 -0.78 -6.01
CA VAL A 53 -8.40 0.15 -5.62
C VAL A 53 -8.58 1.22 -6.69
N ARG A 54 -9.83 1.51 -7.03
CA ARG A 54 -10.21 2.59 -7.96
C ARG A 54 -11.10 3.61 -7.27
N THR A 55 -11.10 4.81 -7.78
CA THR A 55 -12.02 5.85 -7.30
C THR A 55 -13.47 5.37 -7.42
N GLY A 56 -14.21 5.47 -6.31
CA GLY A 56 -15.59 5.01 -6.21
C GLY A 56 -15.76 3.63 -5.61
N ASP A 57 -14.68 2.85 -5.42
CA ASP A 57 -14.77 1.58 -4.68
C ASP A 57 -15.10 1.83 -3.20
N LEU A 58 -15.89 0.95 -2.62
CA LEU A 58 -16.21 0.97 -1.21
C LEU A 58 -15.19 0.14 -0.42
N ILE A 59 -14.77 0.68 0.72
CA ILE A 59 -13.90 -0.02 1.68
C ILE A 59 -14.62 -0.06 3.01
N ALA A 60 -15.01 -1.26 3.45
CA ALA A 60 -15.56 -1.49 4.78
C ALA A 60 -14.43 -1.61 5.80
N ILE A 61 -14.53 -0.85 6.89
CA ILE A 61 -13.56 -0.84 8.00
C ILE A 61 -14.30 -1.18 9.28
N ASP A 62 -13.99 -2.32 9.87
CA ASP A 62 -14.58 -2.80 11.12
C ASP A 62 -13.48 -3.00 12.17
N ILE A 63 -13.28 -1.99 13.00
CA ILE A 63 -12.23 -2.00 14.03
C ILE A 63 -12.50 -3.05 15.11
N PRO A 64 -13.73 -3.20 15.64
CA PRO A 64 -14.04 -4.24 16.62
C PRO A 64 -13.68 -5.65 16.14
N ASN A 65 -14.04 -5.96 14.91
CA ASN A 65 -13.77 -7.27 14.29
C ASN A 65 -12.40 -7.35 13.60
N ARG A 66 -11.61 -6.26 13.64
CA ARG A 66 -10.27 -6.17 13.04
C ARG A 66 -10.26 -6.53 11.56
N SER A 67 -11.25 -6.07 10.81
CA SER A 67 -11.33 -6.32 9.39
C SER A 67 -11.33 -5.03 8.57
N ILE A 68 -10.73 -5.13 7.38
CA ILE A 68 -10.80 -4.14 6.34
C ILE A 68 -11.04 -4.88 5.02
N THR A 69 -12.09 -4.51 4.31
CA THR A 69 -12.53 -5.22 3.11
C THR A 69 -12.77 -4.25 1.97
N LEU A 70 -12.18 -4.55 0.82
CA LEU A 70 -12.52 -3.88 -0.44
C LEU A 70 -13.77 -4.55 -1.00
N GLU A 71 -14.89 -3.84 -1.06
CA GLU A 71 -16.18 -4.36 -1.50
C GLU A 71 -16.27 -4.39 -3.03
N VAL A 72 -15.41 -5.16 -3.64
CA VAL A 72 -15.34 -5.44 -5.07
C VAL A 72 -15.36 -6.95 -5.26
N SER A 73 -16.10 -7.45 -6.25
CA SER A 73 -16.18 -8.90 -6.47
C SER A 73 -14.82 -9.53 -6.83
N ASP A 74 -14.66 -10.79 -6.50
CA ASP A 74 -13.41 -11.51 -6.78
C ASP A 74 -13.11 -11.58 -8.29
N GLU A 75 -14.17 -11.65 -9.14
CA GLU A 75 -14.03 -11.64 -10.59
C GLU A 75 -13.49 -10.29 -11.10
N GLU A 76 -14.00 -9.19 -10.56
CA GLU A 76 -13.51 -7.86 -10.94
C GLU A 76 -12.08 -7.63 -10.41
N LEU A 77 -11.77 -8.08 -9.20
CA LEU A 77 -10.40 -8.03 -8.67
C LEU A 77 -9.43 -8.86 -9.51
N ALA A 78 -9.82 -10.06 -9.92
CA ALA A 78 -9.01 -10.90 -10.79
C ALA A 78 -8.77 -10.23 -12.15
N LYS A 79 -9.79 -9.59 -12.73
CA LYS A 79 -9.67 -8.83 -13.98
C LYS A 79 -8.72 -7.64 -13.83
N ARG A 80 -8.84 -6.88 -12.74
CA ARG A 80 -7.95 -5.73 -12.46
C ARG A 80 -6.50 -6.21 -12.28
N ARG A 81 -6.30 -7.32 -11.60
CA ARG A 81 -4.99 -7.94 -11.40
C ARG A 81 -4.36 -8.38 -12.71
N ALA A 82 -5.10 -9.10 -13.53
CA ALA A 82 -4.62 -9.51 -14.84
C ALA A 82 -4.25 -8.32 -15.73
N SER A 83 -5.04 -7.24 -15.68
CA SER A 83 -4.73 -5.99 -16.38
C SER A 83 -3.47 -5.29 -15.86
N GLU A 84 -3.21 -5.38 -14.55
CA GLU A 84 -2.00 -4.81 -13.96
C GLU A 84 -0.76 -5.65 -14.34
N GLU A 85 -0.85 -6.96 -14.22
CA GLU A 85 0.23 -7.90 -14.55
C GLU A 85 0.60 -7.87 -16.05
N ALA A 86 -0.38 -7.62 -16.93
CA ALA A 86 -0.14 -7.46 -18.36
C ALA A 86 0.79 -6.29 -18.72
N LYS A 87 1.06 -5.36 -17.80
CA LYS A 87 2.03 -4.27 -17.99
C LYS A 87 3.50 -4.73 -17.91
N GLY A 88 3.76 -6.00 -17.55
CA GLY A 88 5.10 -6.55 -17.44
C GLY A 88 5.94 -5.78 -16.41
N ASP A 89 7.14 -5.33 -16.80
CA ASP A 89 8.06 -4.62 -15.91
C ASP A 89 7.50 -3.29 -15.34
N ALA A 90 6.44 -2.76 -15.94
CA ALA A 90 5.76 -1.57 -15.43
C ALA A 90 4.63 -1.91 -14.44
N ALA A 91 4.32 -3.19 -14.22
CA ALA A 91 3.32 -3.62 -13.26
C ALA A 91 3.69 -3.19 -11.84
N TRP A 92 2.66 -2.87 -11.05
CA TRP A 92 2.80 -2.50 -9.64
C TRP A 92 3.70 -1.30 -9.35
N GLN A 93 4.01 -0.52 -10.38
CA GLN A 93 4.78 0.71 -10.25
C GLN A 93 3.87 1.93 -10.19
N ALA A 94 4.28 2.93 -9.37
CA ALA A 94 3.54 4.18 -9.26
C ALA A 94 3.54 4.92 -10.60
N THR A 95 2.36 5.20 -11.13
CA THR A 95 2.16 6.05 -12.31
C THR A 95 2.17 7.53 -11.90
N GLY A 96 2.64 8.41 -12.77
CA GLY A 96 2.66 9.85 -12.52
C GLY A 96 3.79 10.34 -11.61
N ARG A 97 4.71 9.48 -11.21
CA ARG A 97 5.91 9.81 -10.43
C ARG A 97 7.17 9.48 -11.20
N LYS A 98 7.94 10.51 -11.56
CA LYS A 98 9.33 10.31 -12.02
C LYS A 98 10.20 10.12 -10.78
N ARG A 99 10.41 8.89 -10.35
CA ARG A 99 11.34 8.55 -9.27
C ARG A 99 12.50 7.76 -9.83
N ASN A 100 13.70 8.28 -9.65
CA ASN A 100 14.91 7.51 -9.92
C ASN A 100 15.22 6.64 -8.68
N VAL A 101 15.09 5.33 -8.83
CA VAL A 101 15.39 4.36 -7.77
C VAL A 101 16.80 3.86 -7.99
N SER A 102 17.70 4.10 -7.03
CA SER A 102 19.09 3.64 -7.13
C SER A 102 19.19 2.12 -7.15
N THR A 103 20.22 1.57 -7.79
CA THR A 103 20.47 0.13 -7.82
C THR A 103 20.57 -0.48 -6.40
N ALA A 104 21.15 0.25 -5.46
CA ALA A 104 21.23 -0.19 -4.07
C ALA A 104 19.84 -0.34 -3.44
N LEU A 105 18.91 0.59 -3.71
CA LEU A 105 17.55 0.50 -3.20
C LEU A 105 16.74 -0.59 -3.91
N GLN A 106 16.97 -0.82 -5.19
CA GLN A 106 16.38 -1.96 -5.92
C GLN A 106 16.83 -3.29 -5.32
N ALA A 107 18.13 -3.45 -5.07
CA ALA A 107 18.69 -4.65 -4.44
C ALA A 107 18.16 -4.84 -3.00
N TYR A 108 17.98 -3.75 -2.25
CA TYR A 108 17.37 -3.82 -0.94
C TYR A 108 15.91 -4.30 -1.03
N ALA A 109 15.11 -3.71 -1.90
CA ALA A 109 13.70 -4.04 -2.06
C ALA A 109 13.50 -5.50 -2.49
N ALA A 110 14.35 -6.02 -3.39
CA ALA A 110 14.28 -7.40 -3.88
C ALA A 110 14.45 -8.47 -2.78
N LEU A 111 15.00 -8.11 -1.63
CA LEU A 111 15.23 -9.02 -0.51
C LEU A 111 14.25 -8.77 0.67
N THR A 112 13.43 -7.74 0.61
CA THR A 112 12.57 -7.34 1.72
C THR A 112 11.21 -8.03 1.62
N THR A 113 10.76 -8.59 2.74
CA THR A 113 9.42 -9.19 2.84
C THR A 113 8.35 -8.13 3.08
N SER A 114 7.08 -8.51 2.88
CA SER A 114 5.92 -7.69 3.22
C SER A 114 5.86 -7.35 4.72
N ALA A 115 5.19 -6.26 5.08
CA ALA A 115 4.96 -5.83 6.46
C ALA A 115 4.29 -6.91 7.30
N ALA A 116 3.36 -7.70 6.75
CA ALA A 116 2.74 -8.84 7.42
C ALA A 116 3.74 -9.93 7.85
N ARG A 117 4.92 -9.97 7.23
CA ARG A 117 6.03 -10.87 7.56
C ARG A 117 7.20 -10.15 8.24
N GLY A 118 6.95 -8.95 8.78
CA GLY A 118 7.89 -8.16 9.55
C GLY A 118 8.79 -7.24 8.73
N ALA A 119 8.60 -7.12 7.42
CA ALA A 119 9.42 -6.30 6.51
C ALA A 119 10.94 -6.54 6.67
N VAL A 120 11.31 -7.79 6.93
CA VAL A 120 12.70 -8.22 7.12
C VAL A 120 13.34 -8.61 5.81
N ARG A 121 14.67 -8.63 5.77
CA ARG A 121 15.42 -9.12 4.61
C ARG A 121 15.60 -10.63 4.70
N GLU A 122 15.14 -11.34 3.69
CA GLU A 122 15.37 -12.77 3.52
C GLU A 122 16.49 -13.01 2.50
N VAL A 123 17.60 -13.55 2.95
CA VAL A 123 18.70 -13.97 2.09
C VAL A 123 18.70 -15.50 2.05
N LYS A 124 18.35 -16.08 0.91
CA LYS A 124 18.47 -17.53 0.73
C LYS A 124 19.94 -17.92 0.83
N ARG A 125 20.32 -18.69 1.86
CA ARG A 125 21.65 -19.31 1.93
C ARG A 125 21.79 -20.26 0.73
N ARG A 126 22.86 -20.13 -0.02
CA ARG A 126 23.24 -21.21 -0.96
C ARG A 126 23.51 -22.45 -0.13
N SER A 127 22.77 -23.53 -0.37
CA SER A 127 23.15 -24.85 0.10
C SER A 127 24.43 -25.24 -0.67
N ASN A 128 25.52 -25.42 0.04
CA ASN A 128 26.74 -26.03 -0.51
C ASN A 128 26.45 -27.49 -0.80
#